data_44d55df1aa6a4faf29a2423e1fedf1fa
#
_entry.id   44d55df1aa6a4faf29a2423e1fedf1fa
#
_cell.length_a   1.000
_cell.length_b   1.000
_cell.length_c   1.000
_cell.angle_alpha   90.00
_cell.angle_beta   90.00
_cell.angle_gamma   90.00
#
_symmetry.space_group_name_H-M   'P 1'
#
loop_
_entity.id
_entity.type
_entity.pdbx_description
1 polymer ?
#
loop_
_entity_poly.entity_id
_entity_poly.type
_entity_poly.pdbx_seq_one_letter_code
_entity_poly.pdbx_strand_id
1 'polypeptide(L)'
;MSLEGYDNLVEEFKYLLEVEKPKTAQEKLVAAALGDRSENADYQAAKEKLRFIDKRLFYLNKMIQNAVVIDPSLHEHKRVSFGSSVLVINLDTDEEEHYTLCGVLESEPENGLISIHSPLAKAMLGKEEGDTFTIKLPKGNKEYEIEKITYKNIFSLKKNIRTQHDFAFH
;
A
#
# COMPACT_ATOMS: atom_id res chain seq x y z
N MET A 1 -10.53 -1.63 -0.87
CA MET A 1 -9.32 -2.47 -0.83
C MET A 1 -9.65 -3.89 -1.26
N SER A 2 -8.67 -4.68 -1.65
CA SER A 2 -8.83 -6.11 -1.94
C SER A 2 -9.12 -6.92 -0.67
N LEU A 3 -9.67 -8.14 -0.83
CA LEU A 3 -9.88 -9.06 0.29
C LEU A 3 -8.57 -9.38 1.00
N GLU A 4 -7.54 -9.70 0.24
CA GLU A 4 -6.20 -10.03 0.75
C GLU A 4 -5.55 -8.84 1.49
N GLY A 5 -5.75 -7.60 1.01
CA GLY A 5 -5.34 -6.40 1.71
C GLY A 5 -6.06 -6.22 3.04
N TYR A 6 -7.34 -6.55 3.10
CA TYR A 6 -8.11 -6.53 4.34
C TYR A 6 -7.60 -7.58 5.34
N ASP A 7 -7.38 -8.81 4.89
CA ASP A 7 -6.87 -9.88 5.74
C ASP A 7 -5.50 -9.53 6.33
N ASN A 8 -4.60 -8.95 5.53
CA ASN A 8 -3.29 -8.48 6.01
C ASN A 8 -3.40 -7.39 7.10
N LEU A 9 -4.38 -6.47 7.00
CA LEU A 9 -4.63 -5.48 8.06
C LEU A 9 -5.12 -6.13 9.33
N VAL A 10 -6.02 -7.11 9.22
CA VAL A 10 -6.55 -7.85 10.37
C VAL A 10 -5.45 -8.67 11.04
N GLU A 11 -4.59 -9.31 10.27
CA GLU A 11 -3.44 -10.06 10.79
C GLU A 11 -2.44 -9.14 11.51
N GLU A 12 -2.09 -8.00 10.91
CA GLU A 12 -1.21 -7.01 11.54
C GLU A 12 -1.82 -6.50 12.86
N PHE A 13 -3.11 -6.18 12.84
CA PHE A 13 -3.82 -5.71 14.04
C PHE A 13 -3.77 -6.74 15.16
N LYS A 14 -4.07 -8.01 14.87
CA LYS A 14 -4.01 -9.10 15.84
C LYS A 14 -2.60 -9.31 16.38
N TYR A 15 -1.60 -9.35 15.51
CA TYR A 15 -0.20 -9.49 15.89
C TYR A 15 0.25 -8.38 16.85
N LEU A 16 -0.04 -7.13 16.51
CA LEU A 16 0.31 -5.99 17.36
C LEU A 16 -0.40 -6.04 18.72
N LEU A 17 -1.68 -6.41 18.74
CA LEU A 17 -2.49 -6.44 19.95
C LEU A 17 -2.12 -7.62 20.87
N GLU A 18 -1.96 -8.80 20.32
CA GLU A 18 -1.86 -10.04 21.06
C GLU A 18 -0.41 -10.48 21.35
N VAL A 19 0.55 -10.03 20.53
CA VAL A 19 1.96 -10.44 20.63
C VAL A 19 2.87 -9.26 20.97
N GLU A 20 2.93 -8.25 20.11
CA GLU A 20 3.94 -7.20 20.23
C GLU A 20 3.67 -6.25 21.39
N LYS A 21 2.43 -5.85 21.61
CA LYS A 21 2.06 -4.96 22.72
C LYS A 21 2.31 -5.59 24.10
N PRO A 22 1.86 -6.83 24.39
CA PRO A 22 2.15 -7.49 25.67
C PRO A 22 3.66 -7.68 25.90
N LYS A 23 4.40 -8.09 24.86
CA LYS A 23 5.86 -8.25 24.91
C LYS A 23 6.55 -6.94 25.28
N THR A 24 6.23 -5.86 24.59
CA THR A 24 6.83 -4.54 24.84
C THR A 24 6.41 -3.98 26.21
N ALA A 25 5.20 -4.26 26.67
CA ALA A 25 4.77 -3.90 28.01
C ALA A 25 5.60 -4.63 29.10
N GLN A 26 5.91 -5.90 28.88
CA GLN A 26 6.78 -6.67 29.77
C GLN A 26 8.22 -6.13 29.75
N GLU A 27 8.78 -5.84 28.59
CA GLU A 27 10.10 -5.20 28.43
C GLU A 27 10.17 -3.89 29.22
N LYS A 28 9.13 -3.06 29.14
CA LYS A 28 9.01 -1.80 29.90
C LYS A 28 9.00 -2.04 31.42
N LEU A 29 8.27 -3.07 31.89
CA LEU A 29 8.22 -3.41 33.32
C LEU A 29 9.59 -3.87 33.83
N VAL A 30 10.27 -4.74 33.08
CA VAL A 30 11.61 -5.22 33.41
C VAL A 30 12.60 -4.04 33.46
N ALA A 31 12.61 -3.19 32.46
CA ALA A 31 13.47 -2.02 32.42
C ALA A 31 13.18 -1.05 33.58
N ALA A 32 11.93 -0.86 33.96
CA ALA A 32 11.54 0.00 35.08
C ALA A 32 12.06 -0.50 36.45
N ALA A 33 12.33 -1.79 36.59
CA ALA A 33 12.86 -2.39 37.79
C ALA A 33 14.39 -2.23 37.94
N LEU A 34 15.10 -1.82 36.85
CA LEU A 34 16.57 -1.79 36.81
C LEU A 34 17.18 -0.42 37.20
N GLY A 35 16.39 0.59 37.55
CA GLY A 35 16.92 1.89 37.99
C GLY A 35 15.98 3.08 37.81
N ASP A 36 16.55 4.31 37.86
CA ASP A 36 15.79 5.55 37.67
C ASP A 36 15.19 5.61 36.25
N ARG A 37 13.88 5.76 36.19
CA ARG A 37 13.11 5.77 34.95
C ARG A 37 13.46 6.95 34.01
N SER A 38 13.95 8.05 34.57
CA SER A 38 14.28 9.25 33.81
C SER A 38 15.57 9.08 33.00
N GLU A 39 16.52 8.30 33.49
CA GLU A 39 17.86 8.06 32.89
C GLU A 39 17.96 6.68 32.23
N ASN A 40 16.92 5.84 32.36
CA ASN A 40 16.90 4.47 31.83
C ASN A 40 16.49 4.48 30.35
N ALA A 41 17.48 4.35 29.46
CA ALA A 41 17.29 4.34 28.01
C ALA A 41 16.36 3.21 27.53
N ASP A 42 16.47 2.01 28.15
CA ASP A 42 15.64 0.87 27.78
C ASP A 42 14.16 1.10 28.15
N TYR A 43 13.92 1.71 29.32
CA TYR A 43 12.59 2.11 29.74
C TYR A 43 11.96 3.13 28.78
N GLN A 44 12.73 4.16 28.40
CA GLN A 44 12.26 5.18 27.47
C GLN A 44 11.98 4.60 26.08
N ALA A 45 12.86 3.73 25.57
CA ALA A 45 12.67 3.05 24.29
C ALA A 45 11.40 2.17 24.29
N ALA A 46 11.18 1.36 25.34
CA ALA A 46 9.98 0.53 25.45
C ALA A 46 8.70 1.37 25.59
N LYS A 47 8.75 2.48 26.31
CA LYS A 47 7.64 3.44 26.44
C LYS A 47 7.28 4.05 25.09
N GLU A 48 8.27 4.46 24.32
CA GLU A 48 8.05 5.05 23.02
C GLU A 48 7.53 4.02 22.01
N LYS A 49 8.09 2.81 22.01
CA LYS A 49 7.60 1.70 21.19
C LYS A 49 6.13 1.38 21.48
N LEU A 50 5.70 1.33 22.75
CA LEU A 50 4.28 1.16 23.10
C LEU A 50 3.39 2.28 22.52
N ARG A 51 3.86 3.51 22.57
CA ARG A 51 3.13 4.65 21.99
C ARG A 51 2.96 4.50 20.46
N PHE A 52 3.98 4.01 19.76
CA PHE A 52 3.87 3.72 18.33
C PHE A 52 2.90 2.58 18.04
N ILE A 53 2.96 1.49 18.84
CA ILE A 53 2.04 0.37 18.72
C ILE A 53 0.59 0.85 18.92
N ASP A 54 0.31 1.65 19.94
CA ASP A 54 -1.03 2.18 20.20
C ASP A 54 -1.54 3.07 19.06
N LYS A 55 -0.69 3.93 18.52
CA LYS A 55 -1.05 4.74 17.34
C LYS A 55 -1.35 3.86 16.12
N ARG A 56 -0.53 2.83 15.88
CA ARG A 56 -0.72 1.92 14.77
C ARG A 56 -2.01 1.11 14.92
N LEU A 57 -2.28 0.59 16.11
CA LEU A 57 -3.53 -0.11 16.43
C LEU A 57 -4.76 0.77 16.20
N PHE A 58 -4.72 2.02 16.64
CA PHE A 58 -5.80 2.97 16.41
C PHE A 58 -6.06 3.20 14.91
N TYR A 59 -4.97 3.39 14.14
CA TYR A 59 -5.05 3.57 12.70
C TYR A 59 -5.62 2.34 11.99
N LEU A 60 -5.08 1.14 12.30
CA LEU A 60 -5.54 -0.12 11.72
C LEU A 60 -7.00 -0.39 12.03
N ASN A 61 -7.42 -0.19 13.30
CA ASN A 61 -8.82 -0.35 13.69
C ASN A 61 -9.75 0.56 12.88
N LYS A 62 -9.37 1.83 12.71
CA LYS A 62 -10.13 2.77 11.88
C LYS A 62 -10.22 2.31 10.42
N MET A 63 -9.13 1.78 9.87
CA MET A 63 -9.10 1.27 8.50
C MET A 63 -9.96 0.02 8.33
N ILE A 64 -9.87 -0.93 9.27
CA ILE A 64 -10.67 -2.16 9.27
C ILE A 64 -12.18 -1.84 9.36
N GLN A 65 -12.57 -0.96 10.27
CA GLN A 65 -13.98 -0.59 10.46
C GLN A 65 -14.60 0.14 9.26
N ASN A 66 -13.80 0.90 8.50
CA ASN A 66 -14.28 1.67 7.36
C ASN A 66 -13.93 1.01 6.02
N ALA A 67 -13.41 -0.22 6.02
CA ALA A 67 -13.00 -0.89 4.82
C ALA A 67 -14.21 -1.27 3.93
N VAL A 68 -14.13 -0.88 2.66
CA VAL A 68 -14.96 -1.46 1.60
C VAL A 68 -14.11 -2.51 0.89
N VAL A 69 -14.45 -3.77 1.10
CA VAL A 69 -13.71 -4.90 0.50
C VAL A 69 -14.31 -5.23 -0.87
N ILE A 70 -13.46 -5.27 -1.88
CA ILE A 70 -13.84 -5.56 -3.27
C ILE A 70 -12.90 -6.65 -3.78
N ASP A 71 -13.48 -7.68 -4.40
CA ASP A 71 -12.71 -8.66 -5.16
C ASP A 71 -12.62 -8.21 -6.62
N PRO A 72 -11.47 -7.71 -7.08
CA PRO A 72 -11.34 -7.22 -8.44
C PRO A 72 -11.34 -8.33 -9.49
N SER A 73 -11.11 -9.59 -9.09
CA SER A 73 -11.15 -10.75 -10.00
C SER A 73 -12.57 -11.07 -10.53
N LEU A 74 -13.59 -10.58 -9.84
CA LEU A 74 -15.00 -10.79 -10.18
C LEU A 74 -15.52 -9.76 -11.21
N HIS A 75 -14.72 -8.77 -11.58
CA HIS A 75 -15.09 -7.73 -12.52
C HIS A 75 -14.45 -7.92 -13.90
N GLU A 76 -15.20 -7.60 -14.94
CA GLU A 76 -14.64 -7.48 -16.29
C GLU A 76 -13.82 -6.17 -16.36
N HIS A 77 -12.53 -6.30 -16.66
CA HIS A 77 -11.62 -5.14 -16.81
C HIS A 77 -11.64 -4.59 -18.25
N LYS A 78 -12.83 -4.38 -18.83
CA LYS A 78 -13.00 -3.68 -20.12
C LYS A 78 -12.73 -2.19 -19.98
N ARG A 79 -13.02 -1.64 -18.80
CA ARG A 79 -12.70 -0.26 -18.42
C ARG A 79 -11.79 -0.25 -17.23
N VAL A 80 -10.93 0.74 -17.17
CA VAL A 80 -10.05 0.92 -16.01
C VAL A 80 -10.87 1.08 -14.74
N SER A 81 -10.67 0.18 -13.80
CA SER A 81 -11.37 0.11 -12.52
C SER A 81 -10.41 -0.29 -11.40
N PHE A 82 -10.93 -0.41 -10.17
CA PHE A 82 -10.15 -0.96 -9.06
C PHE A 82 -9.60 -2.36 -9.39
N GLY A 83 -8.29 -2.55 -9.21
CA GLY A 83 -7.58 -3.79 -9.51
C GLY A 83 -7.13 -3.94 -10.96
N SER A 84 -7.48 -3.02 -11.87
CA SER A 84 -6.98 -3.03 -13.24
C SER A 84 -5.48 -2.80 -13.28
N SER A 85 -4.78 -3.59 -14.09
CA SER A 85 -3.41 -3.35 -14.55
C SER A 85 -3.45 -2.75 -15.94
N VAL A 86 -2.89 -1.56 -16.08
CA VAL A 86 -3.01 -0.74 -17.29
C VAL A 86 -1.62 -0.50 -17.88
N LEU A 87 -1.47 -0.81 -19.16
CA LEU A 87 -0.33 -0.39 -19.96
C LEU A 87 -0.72 0.92 -20.64
N VAL A 88 0.06 1.96 -20.42
CA VAL A 88 -0.11 3.27 -21.06
C VAL A 88 1.13 3.65 -21.84
N ILE A 89 0.95 4.40 -22.92
CA ILE A 89 2.03 4.99 -23.70
C ILE A 89 2.02 6.49 -23.49
N ASN A 90 3.17 7.04 -23.14
CA ASN A 90 3.38 8.47 -23.09
C ASN A 90 3.50 9.00 -24.53
N LEU A 91 2.55 9.80 -24.98
CA LEU A 91 2.50 10.29 -26.36
C LEU A 91 3.58 11.33 -26.70
N ASP A 92 4.26 11.88 -25.69
CA ASP A 92 5.37 12.82 -25.89
C ASP A 92 6.73 12.10 -26.09
N THR A 93 6.89 10.90 -25.49
CA THR A 93 8.19 10.18 -25.45
C THR A 93 8.15 8.79 -26.07
N ASP A 94 6.97 8.29 -26.44
CA ASP A 94 6.70 6.91 -26.88
C ASP A 94 7.13 5.83 -25.84
N GLU A 95 7.27 6.21 -24.58
CA GLU A 95 7.62 5.28 -23.50
C GLU A 95 6.39 4.57 -22.95
N GLU A 96 6.54 3.26 -22.72
CA GLU A 96 5.54 2.43 -22.09
C GLU A 96 5.66 2.50 -20.56
N GLU A 97 4.55 2.71 -19.89
CA GLU A 97 4.47 2.74 -18.44
C GLU A 97 3.37 1.77 -17.97
N HIS A 98 3.65 1.00 -16.89
CA HIS A 98 2.71 0.03 -16.33
C HIS A 98 2.19 0.50 -14.98
N TYR A 99 0.88 0.51 -14.80
CA TYR A 99 0.24 0.88 -13.55
C TYR A 99 -0.82 -0.12 -13.13
N THR A 100 -0.89 -0.44 -11.85
CA THR A 100 -1.97 -1.24 -11.28
C THR A 100 -2.71 -0.40 -10.24
N LEU A 101 -4.04 -0.28 -10.39
CA LEU A 101 -4.88 0.52 -9.51
C LEU A 101 -5.26 -0.30 -8.27
N CYS A 102 -4.92 0.23 -7.10
CA CYS A 102 -5.14 -0.46 -5.82
C CYS A 102 -5.67 0.49 -4.74
N GLY A 103 -5.91 -0.06 -3.56
CA GLY A 103 -6.27 0.73 -2.38
C GLY A 103 -5.10 1.56 -1.85
N VAL A 104 -5.41 2.58 -1.04
CA VAL A 104 -4.38 3.47 -0.45
C VAL A 104 -3.31 2.71 0.31
N LEU A 105 -3.70 1.67 1.06
CA LEU A 105 -2.79 0.87 1.88
C LEU A 105 -2.00 -0.18 1.09
N GLU A 106 -2.40 -0.43 -0.15
CA GLU A 106 -1.78 -1.39 -1.06
C GLU A 106 -0.81 -0.71 -2.03
N SER A 107 -0.80 0.65 -2.03
CA SER A 107 -0.08 1.46 -3.00
C SER A 107 1.43 1.46 -2.75
N GLU A 108 2.20 1.26 -3.81
CA GLU A 108 3.65 1.35 -3.89
C GLU A 108 4.01 2.00 -5.24
N PRO A 109 3.97 3.34 -5.33
CA PRO A 109 4.11 4.04 -6.62
C PRO A 109 5.41 3.74 -7.36
N GLU A 110 6.50 3.50 -6.63
CA GLU A 110 7.80 3.09 -7.18
C GLU A 110 7.75 1.75 -7.93
N ASN A 111 6.75 0.93 -7.64
CA ASN A 111 6.49 -0.37 -8.26
C ASN A 111 5.28 -0.35 -9.21
N GLY A 112 4.79 0.84 -9.57
CA GLY A 112 3.63 1.01 -10.43
C GLY A 112 2.28 0.70 -9.77
N LEU A 113 2.26 0.42 -8.44
CA LEU A 113 1.02 0.19 -7.68
C LEU A 113 0.49 1.53 -7.18
N ILE A 114 -0.48 2.08 -7.88
CA ILE A 114 -1.00 3.43 -7.60
C ILE A 114 -2.37 3.38 -6.94
N SER A 115 -2.58 4.26 -5.95
CA SER A 115 -3.89 4.40 -5.33
C SER A 115 -4.93 4.88 -6.33
N ILE A 116 -6.15 4.31 -6.29
CA ILE A 116 -7.31 4.78 -7.06
C ILE A 116 -7.65 6.27 -6.79
N HIS A 117 -7.16 6.83 -5.68
CA HIS A 117 -7.35 8.24 -5.35
C HIS A 117 -6.24 9.15 -5.90
N SER A 118 -5.17 8.58 -6.45
CA SER A 118 -4.10 9.37 -7.09
C SER A 118 -4.60 10.12 -8.31
N PRO A 119 -4.01 11.28 -8.66
CA PRO A 119 -4.39 12.03 -9.85
C PRO A 119 -4.28 11.20 -11.14
N LEU A 120 -3.24 10.39 -11.25
CA LEU A 120 -3.01 9.50 -12.40
C LEU A 120 -4.11 8.45 -12.53
N ALA A 121 -4.44 7.74 -11.43
CA ALA A 121 -5.50 6.76 -11.43
C ALA A 121 -6.87 7.39 -11.76
N LYS A 122 -7.17 8.57 -11.19
CA LYS A 122 -8.43 9.28 -11.48
C LYS A 122 -8.56 9.69 -12.93
N ALA A 123 -7.47 10.01 -13.60
CA ALA A 123 -7.48 10.36 -15.03
C ALA A 123 -7.75 9.13 -15.92
N MET A 124 -7.37 7.92 -15.45
CA MET A 124 -7.58 6.67 -16.18
C MET A 124 -8.93 6.00 -15.88
N LEU A 125 -9.48 6.17 -14.66
CA LEU A 125 -10.70 5.48 -14.23
C LEU A 125 -11.85 5.66 -15.22
N GLY A 126 -12.48 4.53 -15.57
CA GLY A 126 -13.62 4.45 -16.48
C GLY A 126 -13.28 4.51 -17.97
N LYS A 127 -12.02 4.71 -18.33
CA LYS A 127 -11.54 4.72 -19.72
C LYS A 127 -11.35 3.33 -20.27
N GLU A 128 -11.37 3.21 -21.59
CA GLU A 128 -11.19 1.97 -22.36
C GLU A 128 -9.82 1.96 -23.07
N GLU A 129 -9.45 0.80 -23.62
CA GLU A 129 -8.28 0.68 -24.51
C GLU A 129 -8.44 1.61 -25.74
N GLY A 130 -7.39 2.34 -26.08
CA GLY A 130 -7.38 3.36 -27.14
C GLY A 130 -7.80 4.76 -26.67
N ASP A 131 -8.31 4.93 -25.46
CA ASP A 131 -8.64 6.25 -24.92
C ASP A 131 -7.37 7.00 -24.50
N THR A 132 -7.38 8.30 -24.68
CA THR A 132 -6.31 9.20 -24.20
C THR A 132 -6.72 9.94 -22.93
N PHE A 133 -5.71 10.37 -22.18
CA PHE A 133 -5.91 11.23 -21.01
C PHE A 133 -4.69 12.13 -20.78
N THR A 134 -4.92 13.26 -20.13
CA THR A 134 -3.87 14.24 -19.83
C THR A 134 -3.69 14.39 -18.33
N ILE A 135 -2.45 14.41 -17.89
CA ILE A 135 -2.06 14.75 -16.52
C ILE A 135 -1.41 16.11 -16.47
N LYS A 136 -1.94 16.96 -15.60
CA LYS A 136 -1.37 18.28 -15.34
C LYS A 136 -0.28 18.18 -14.28
N LEU A 137 0.94 18.48 -14.65
CA LEU A 137 2.09 18.53 -13.75
C LEU A 137 2.62 19.97 -13.67
N PRO A 138 3.33 20.36 -12.60
CA PRO A 138 3.94 21.69 -12.48
C PRO A 138 4.91 22.03 -13.63
N LYS A 139 5.55 21.01 -14.21
CA LYS A 139 6.52 21.15 -15.31
C LYS A 139 5.90 21.07 -16.72
N GLY A 140 4.59 20.92 -16.83
CA GLY A 140 3.86 20.77 -18.10
C GLY A 140 2.85 19.63 -18.04
N ASN A 141 2.00 19.57 -19.04
CA ASN A 141 1.04 18.48 -19.20
C ASN A 141 1.74 17.28 -19.85
N LYS A 142 1.36 16.09 -19.44
CA LYS A 142 1.73 14.83 -20.13
C LYS A 142 0.47 14.20 -20.69
N GLU A 143 0.54 13.72 -21.90
CA GLU A 143 -0.56 13.03 -22.56
C GLU A 143 -0.24 11.54 -22.72
N TYR A 144 -1.21 10.70 -22.42
CA TYR A 144 -1.07 9.25 -22.43
C TYR A 144 -2.21 8.61 -23.21
N GLU A 145 -1.92 7.48 -23.85
CA GLU A 145 -2.92 6.57 -24.43
C GLU A 145 -2.95 5.26 -23.62
N ILE A 146 -4.15 4.72 -23.39
CA ILE A 146 -4.34 3.41 -22.79
C ILE A 146 -4.20 2.35 -23.87
N GLU A 147 -3.11 1.60 -23.85
CA GLU A 147 -2.85 0.54 -24.82
C GLU A 147 -3.56 -0.75 -24.43
N LYS A 148 -3.48 -1.15 -23.14
CA LYS A 148 -4.03 -2.41 -22.69
C LYS A 148 -4.53 -2.37 -21.25
N ILE A 149 -5.66 -3.02 -21.01
CA ILE A 149 -6.24 -3.20 -19.67
C ILE A 149 -6.29 -4.70 -19.36
N THR A 150 -5.69 -5.10 -18.24
CA THR A 150 -5.68 -6.48 -17.75
C THR A 150 -5.96 -6.50 -16.25
N TYR A 151 -6.18 -7.71 -15.72
CA TYR A 151 -6.18 -7.94 -14.28
C TYR A 151 -4.96 -8.75 -13.88
N LYS A 152 -4.25 -8.30 -12.85
CA LYS A 152 -3.18 -9.06 -12.19
C LYS A 152 -3.36 -8.94 -10.69
N ASN A 153 -3.21 -10.06 -9.98
CA ASN A 153 -3.29 -10.03 -8.52
C ASN A 153 -2.13 -9.21 -7.94
N ILE A 154 -2.44 -8.17 -7.17
CA ILE A 154 -1.49 -7.20 -6.59
C ILE A 154 -0.46 -7.89 -5.71
N PHE A 155 -0.86 -8.89 -4.94
CA PHE A 155 0.03 -9.60 -4.01
C PHE A 155 0.99 -10.55 -4.73
N SER A 156 0.58 -11.11 -5.86
CA SER A 156 1.49 -11.83 -6.75
C SER A 156 2.57 -10.90 -7.31
N LEU A 157 2.21 -9.66 -7.67
CA LEU A 157 3.16 -8.64 -8.11
C LEU A 157 4.14 -8.25 -7.01
N LYS A 158 3.65 -7.98 -5.79
CA LYS A 158 4.49 -7.65 -4.61
C LYS A 158 5.46 -8.78 -4.25
N LYS A 159 5.02 -10.03 -4.33
CA LYS A 159 5.88 -11.19 -4.05
C LYS A 159 7.03 -11.31 -5.06
N ASN A 160 6.77 -11.08 -6.34
CA ASN A 160 7.79 -11.10 -7.38
C ASN A 160 8.81 -9.97 -7.21
N ILE A 161 8.37 -8.77 -6.82
CA ILE A 161 9.25 -7.62 -6.58
C ILE A 161 10.19 -7.89 -5.40
N ARG A 162 9.69 -8.40 -4.27
CA ARG A 162 10.51 -8.75 -3.10
C ARG A 162 11.57 -9.80 -3.44
N THR A 163 11.21 -10.83 -4.20
CA THR A 163 12.15 -11.88 -4.61
C THR A 163 13.27 -11.33 -5.52
N GLN A 164 12.99 -10.32 -6.35
CA GLN A 164 14.02 -9.69 -7.19
C GLN A 164 14.99 -8.81 -6.39
N HIS A 165 14.51 -8.13 -5.32
CA HIS A 165 15.38 -7.34 -4.45
C HIS A 165 16.27 -8.18 -3.54
N ASP A 166 15.81 -9.34 -3.07
CA ASP A 166 16.60 -10.25 -2.24
C ASP A 166 17.76 -10.89 -3.01
N PHE A 167 17.68 -11.00 -4.33
CA PHE A 167 18.78 -11.50 -5.18
C PHE A 167 19.81 -10.43 -5.57
N ALA A 168 19.56 -9.15 -5.35
CA ALA A 168 20.47 -8.06 -5.70
C ALA A 168 21.52 -7.74 -4.61
N PHE A 169 21.50 -8.43 -3.46
CA PHE A 169 22.40 -8.23 -2.33
C PHE A 169 23.24 -9.47 -1.96
N HIS A 170 23.58 -10.30 -2.96
CA HIS A 170 24.57 -11.37 -2.78
C HIS A 170 25.70 -11.25 -3.79
#